data_44d233e41bc707f1a3995fd8d3941bb4
#
_entry.id   44d233e41bc707f1a3995fd8d3941bb4
#
_cell.length_a   1.000
_cell.length_b   1.000
_cell.length_c   1.000
_cell.angle_alpha   90.00
_cell.angle_beta   90.00
_cell.angle_gamma   90.00
#
_symmetry.space_group_name_H-M   'P 1'
#
loop_
_entity.id
_entity.type
_entity.pdbx_description
1 polymer ?
#
loop_
_entity_poly.entity_id
_entity_poly.type
_entity_poly.pdbx_seq_one_letter_code
_entity_poly.pdbx_strand_id
1 'polypeptide(L)'
;RSRGLGDVYKRQGPSMLPESVLKKAAAEMLDYEGSGQSVMEMSHRSKIYGTIIEGAEALLREVMNIPDNYKVLFLQGGASTQFAAIPMNLMTKSGKADYVITGQWAKKAHAEAARYGQANVVASSADKTFTYIPKLDPSTFTKDADYFYICMNNTIYGTVYHELPDTGDVPLVADISSCILSRPIDVSKFGVLYAGAQKNMAPAGLTVVIVREAVSYTHLRAHET
;
A
#
# COMPACT_ATOMS: atom_id res chain seq x y z
N ARG A 1 22.05 -10.29 20.75
CA ARG A 1 21.60 -9.51 21.92
C ARG A 1 20.16 -9.12 21.70
N SER A 2 19.27 -9.50 22.61
CA SER A 2 17.90 -8.97 22.65
C SER A 2 17.97 -7.45 22.77
N ARG A 3 17.50 -6.73 21.76
CA ARG A 3 17.29 -5.30 21.87
C ARG A 3 16.19 -5.11 22.90
N GLY A 4 16.41 -4.33 23.95
CA GLY A 4 15.59 -4.28 25.17
C GLY A 4 14.14 -3.83 24.94
N LEU A 5 13.30 -3.95 25.96
CA LEU A 5 11.87 -3.58 25.94
C LEU A 5 11.58 -2.17 25.43
N GLY A 6 12.51 -1.22 25.52
CA GLY A 6 12.40 0.11 24.93
C GLY A 6 12.22 0.10 23.40
N ASP A 7 12.66 -0.95 22.72
CA ASP A 7 12.53 -1.07 21.26
C ASP A 7 11.14 -1.58 20.84
N VAL A 8 10.38 -2.19 21.74
CA VAL A 8 9.00 -2.67 21.47
C VAL A 8 8.06 -1.50 21.22
N TYR A 9 8.23 -0.39 21.93
CA TYR A 9 7.40 0.80 21.75
C TYR A 9 7.73 1.58 20.47
N LYS A 10 8.91 1.37 19.90
CA LYS A 10 9.33 2.02 18.65
C LYS A 10 8.86 1.30 17.39
N ARG A 11 8.11 0.19 17.52
CA ARG A 11 7.60 -0.60 16.39
C ARG A 11 6.34 -0.07 15.73
N GLN A 12 5.90 1.12 16.08
CA GLN A 12 4.69 1.72 15.48
C GLN A 12 4.93 2.31 14.07
N GLY A 13 6.17 2.33 13.63
CA GLY A 13 6.64 2.75 12.32
C GLY A 13 7.55 4.00 12.41
N PRO A 14 8.75 3.95 11.84
CA PRO A 14 9.35 2.82 11.13
C PRO A 14 9.62 1.61 12.03
N SER A 15 9.46 0.42 11.46
CA SER A 15 9.71 -0.83 12.19
C SER A 15 11.19 -1.23 12.14
N MET A 16 11.58 -2.11 13.06
CA MET A 16 12.91 -2.72 13.07
C MET A 16 13.09 -3.64 11.86
N LEU A 17 14.24 -3.50 11.19
CA LEU A 17 14.67 -4.44 10.16
C LEU A 17 15.43 -5.64 10.78
N PRO A 18 15.43 -6.81 10.14
CA PRO A 18 16.27 -7.91 10.53
C PRO A 18 17.75 -7.50 10.56
N GLU A 19 18.48 -7.95 11.57
CA GLU A 19 19.91 -7.58 11.72
C GLU A 19 20.76 -8.04 10.54
N SER A 20 20.44 -9.21 9.95
CA SER A 20 21.09 -9.72 8.73
C SER A 20 20.96 -8.76 7.55
N VAL A 21 19.78 -8.16 7.37
CA VAL A 21 19.53 -7.16 6.32
C VAL A 21 20.36 -5.90 6.57
N LEU A 22 20.40 -5.42 7.82
CA LEU A 22 21.20 -4.24 8.17
C LEU A 22 22.69 -4.48 7.98
N LYS A 23 23.20 -5.68 8.33
CA LYS A 23 24.60 -6.06 8.11
C LYS A 23 24.94 -6.12 6.62
N LYS A 24 24.05 -6.72 5.80
CA LYS A 24 24.24 -6.76 4.35
C LYS A 24 24.26 -5.33 3.77
N ALA A 25 23.29 -4.51 4.10
CA ALA A 25 23.24 -3.11 3.66
C ALA A 25 24.49 -2.32 4.06
N ALA A 26 25.01 -2.53 5.28
CA ALA A 26 26.23 -1.87 5.74
C ALA A 26 27.48 -2.35 4.99
N ALA A 27 27.57 -3.64 4.68
CA ALA A 27 28.68 -4.19 3.93
C ALA A 27 28.71 -3.70 2.47
N GLU A 28 27.54 -3.48 1.88
CA GLU A 28 27.38 -3.04 0.49
C GLU A 28 27.26 -1.52 0.36
N MET A 29 27.34 -0.77 1.46
CA MET A 29 27.11 0.67 1.48
C MET A 29 28.09 1.47 0.63
N LEU A 30 29.35 1.08 0.60
CA LEU A 30 30.40 1.78 -0.16
C LEU A 30 30.66 1.15 -1.51
N ASP A 31 30.45 -0.15 -1.63
CA ASP A 31 30.73 -0.91 -2.85
C ASP A 31 29.73 -2.07 -2.98
N TYR A 32 28.75 -1.91 -3.84
CA TYR A 32 27.76 -2.95 -4.11
C TYR A 32 28.37 -4.04 -4.99
N GLU A 33 28.60 -5.23 -4.41
CA GLU A 33 29.09 -6.44 -5.11
C GLU A 33 30.31 -6.21 -6.02
N GLY A 34 31.25 -5.34 -5.60
CA GLY A 34 32.46 -5.05 -6.36
C GLY A 34 32.25 -4.12 -7.57
N SER A 35 31.14 -3.41 -7.62
CA SER A 35 30.82 -2.46 -8.70
C SER A 35 31.64 -1.18 -8.66
N GLY A 36 32.33 -0.91 -7.55
CA GLY A 36 33.09 0.30 -7.31
C GLY A 36 32.22 1.50 -6.90
N GLN A 37 30.93 1.30 -6.61
CA GLN A 37 30.01 2.36 -6.21
C GLN A 37 28.90 1.86 -5.29
N SER A 38 28.36 2.78 -4.48
CA SER A 38 27.17 2.54 -3.67
C SER A 38 25.92 2.45 -4.56
N VAL A 39 24.92 1.67 -4.12
CA VAL A 39 23.58 1.68 -4.74
C VAL A 39 22.99 3.09 -4.79
N MET A 40 23.29 3.94 -3.79
CA MET A 40 22.83 5.33 -3.74
C MET A 40 23.43 6.22 -4.84
N GLU A 41 24.54 5.84 -5.45
CA GLU A 41 25.26 6.57 -6.49
C GLU A 41 24.91 6.06 -7.89
N MET A 42 24.23 4.90 -7.99
CA MET A 42 23.90 4.27 -9.25
C MET A 42 22.83 5.03 -10.03
N SER A 43 23.03 5.15 -11.33
CA SER A 43 21.95 5.56 -12.23
C SER A 43 20.87 4.47 -12.25
N HIS A 44 19.60 4.89 -12.13
CA HIS A 44 18.46 3.98 -12.29
C HIS A 44 18.39 3.31 -13.68
N ARG A 45 19.18 3.79 -14.65
CA ARG A 45 19.33 3.19 -15.99
C ARG A 45 20.51 2.25 -16.10
N SER A 46 21.32 2.11 -15.05
CA SER A 46 22.46 1.18 -15.09
C SER A 46 21.97 -0.27 -15.06
N LYS A 47 22.72 -1.14 -15.72
CA LYS A 47 22.42 -2.58 -15.75
C LYS A 47 22.39 -3.18 -14.33
N ILE A 48 23.32 -2.74 -13.47
CA ILE A 48 23.41 -3.22 -12.08
C ILE A 48 22.16 -2.82 -11.29
N TYR A 49 21.74 -1.56 -11.40
CA TYR A 49 20.48 -1.14 -10.75
C TYR A 49 19.27 -1.87 -11.30
N GLY A 50 19.26 -2.13 -12.62
CA GLY A 50 18.22 -2.94 -13.27
C GLY A 50 18.06 -4.30 -12.59
N THR A 51 19.16 -5.02 -12.35
CA THR A 51 19.09 -6.33 -11.66
C THR A 51 18.57 -6.22 -10.22
N ILE A 52 18.85 -5.13 -9.51
CA ILE A 52 18.35 -4.91 -8.14
C ILE A 52 16.84 -4.73 -8.16
N ILE A 53 16.32 -3.84 -9.00
CA ILE A 53 14.90 -3.50 -8.99
C ILE A 53 14.03 -4.62 -9.59
N GLU A 54 14.49 -5.28 -10.65
CA GLU A 54 13.83 -6.42 -11.26
C GLU A 54 13.80 -7.62 -10.29
N GLY A 55 14.91 -7.86 -9.58
CA GLY A 55 14.99 -8.89 -8.54
C GLY A 55 14.04 -8.60 -7.38
N ALA A 56 13.94 -7.35 -6.94
CA ALA A 56 13.01 -6.94 -5.88
C ALA A 56 11.54 -7.13 -6.31
N GLU A 57 11.20 -6.79 -7.56
CA GLU A 57 9.85 -7.03 -8.10
C GLU A 57 9.55 -8.52 -8.20
N ALA A 58 10.47 -9.31 -8.74
CA ALA A 58 10.31 -10.76 -8.89
C ALA A 58 10.05 -11.44 -7.54
N LEU A 59 10.85 -11.11 -6.52
CA LEU A 59 10.67 -11.63 -5.17
C LEU A 59 9.35 -11.21 -4.54
N LEU A 60 8.92 -9.95 -4.74
CA LEU A 60 7.64 -9.49 -4.23
C LEU A 60 6.48 -10.22 -4.91
N ARG A 61 6.55 -10.45 -6.21
CA ARG A 61 5.57 -11.23 -6.97
C ARG A 61 5.48 -12.66 -6.46
N GLU A 62 6.62 -13.31 -6.23
CA GLU A 62 6.69 -14.65 -5.69
C GLU A 62 6.06 -14.74 -4.29
N VAL A 63 6.52 -13.91 -3.36
CA VAL A 63 6.09 -13.96 -1.95
C VAL A 63 4.61 -13.60 -1.77
N MET A 64 4.08 -12.68 -2.57
CA MET A 64 2.68 -12.25 -2.51
C MET A 64 1.78 -12.98 -3.51
N ASN A 65 2.33 -13.87 -4.34
CA ASN A 65 1.62 -14.55 -5.43
C ASN A 65 0.84 -13.54 -6.31
N ILE A 66 1.55 -12.48 -6.77
CA ILE A 66 0.96 -11.41 -7.57
C ILE A 66 0.73 -11.92 -8.99
N PRO A 67 -0.52 -11.92 -9.51
CA PRO A 67 -0.82 -12.37 -10.87
C PRO A 67 -0.16 -11.49 -11.95
N ASP A 68 0.11 -12.07 -13.13
CA ASP A 68 0.79 -11.37 -14.23
C ASP A 68 0.02 -10.15 -14.75
N ASN A 69 -1.30 -10.13 -14.58
CA ASN A 69 -2.16 -9.00 -14.98
C ASN A 69 -2.17 -7.86 -13.96
N TYR A 70 -1.16 -7.80 -13.08
CA TYR A 70 -0.92 -6.68 -12.16
C TYR A 70 0.42 -6.03 -12.45
N LYS A 71 0.47 -4.71 -12.34
CA LYS A 71 1.71 -3.94 -12.30
C LYS A 71 2.14 -3.71 -10.86
N VAL A 72 3.45 -3.79 -10.63
CA VAL A 72 4.08 -3.42 -9.37
C VAL A 72 4.86 -2.13 -9.58
N LEU A 73 4.56 -1.12 -8.78
CA LEU A 73 5.21 0.18 -8.87
C LEU A 73 5.94 0.47 -7.57
N PHE A 74 7.18 0.92 -7.69
CA PHE A 74 8.00 1.40 -6.58
C PHE A 74 8.05 2.93 -6.64
N LEU A 75 7.38 3.58 -5.69
CA LEU A 75 7.15 5.01 -5.68
C LEU A 75 7.74 5.66 -4.43
N GLN A 76 7.88 6.97 -4.47
CA GLN A 76 8.17 7.81 -3.30
C GLN A 76 6.87 8.40 -2.71
N GLY A 77 6.99 9.18 -1.63
CA GLY A 77 5.89 9.98 -1.06
C GLY A 77 5.08 9.29 0.02
N GLY A 78 5.34 8.02 0.32
CA GLY A 78 4.66 7.26 1.36
C GLY A 78 3.19 6.97 1.03
N ALA A 79 2.52 6.26 1.93
CA ALA A 79 1.09 5.96 1.82
C ALA A 79 0.23 7.24 1.77
N SER A 80 0.68 8.34 2.37
CA SER A 80 -0.06 9.61 2.36
C SER A 80 -0.22 10.20 0.97
N THR A 81 0.78 10.05 0.09
CA THR A 81 0.66 10.48 -1.31
C THR A 81 -0.39 9.65 -2.04
N GLN A 82 -0.60 8.39 -1.66
CA GLN A 82 -1.62 7.53 -2.27
C GLN A 82 -3.04 7.98 -1.93
N PHE A 83 -3.25 8.70 -0.82
CA PHE A 83 -4.56 9.28 -0.50
C PHE A 83 -5.02 10.29 -1.55
N ALA A 84 -4.08 11.00 -2.20
CA ALA A 84 -4.35 11.90 -3.30
C ALA A 84 -4.24 11.18 -4.67
N ALA A 85 -3.20 10.37 -4.87
CA ALA A 85 -2.95 9.72 -6.15
C ALA A 85 -4.09 8.78 -6.58
N ILE A 86 -4.69 8.05 -5.65
CA ILE A 86 -5.80 7.14 -5.93
C ILE A 86 -7.02 7.91 -6.46
N PRO A 87 -7.61 8.88 -5.77
CA PRO A 87 -8.75 9.62 -6.33
C PRO A 87 -8.39 10.38 -7.60
N MET A 88 -7.21 10.98 -7.72
CA MET A 88 -6.79 11.66 -8.95
C MET A 88 -6.77 10.75 -10.18
N ASN A 89 -6.43 9.47 -9.98
CA ASN A 89 -6.34 8.50 -11.07
C ASN A 89 -7.61 7.69 -11.27
N LEU A 90 -8.38 7.42 -10.23
CA LEU A 90 -9.51 6.50 -10.30
C LEU A 90 -10.88 7.18 -10.31
N MET A 91 -11.07 8.33 -9.64
CA MET A 91 -12.37 9.06 -9.64
C MET A 91 -12.61 9.81 -10.95
N THR A 92 -12.65 9.09 -12.06
CA THR A 92 -12.64 9.71 -13.40
C THR A 92 -13.84 9.35 -14.27
N LYS A 93 -14.66 8.38 -13.87
CA LYS A 93 -15.87 7.97 -14.59
C LYS A 93 -17.11 8.62 -13.98
N SER A 94 -17.47 8.18 -12.77
CA SER A 94 -18.61 8.72 -12.03
C SER A 94 -18.22 9.88 -11.10
N GLY A 95 -16.94 9.99 -10.75
CA GLY A 95 -16.45 10.92 -9.74
C GLY A 95 -16.86 10.53 -8.32
N LYS A 96 -17.23 9.27 -8.07
CA LYS A 96 -17.71 8.78 -6.78
C LYS A 96 -16.84 7.65 -6.27
N ALA A 97 -16.64 7.59 -4.96
CA ALA A 97 -15.99 6.46 -4.31
C ALA A 97 -16.58 6.21 -2.93
N ASP A 98 -16.57 4.95 -2.49
CA ASP A 98 -17.06 4.53 -1.20
C ASP A 98 -15.90 4.25 -0.24
N TYR A 99 -16.07 4.65 1.00
CA TYR A 99 -15.06 4.55 2.06
C TYR A 99 -15.62 3.90 3.32
N VAL A 100 -14.85 2.99 3.91
CA VAL A 100 -15.13 2.49 5.27
C VAL A 100 -14.15 3.14 6.24
N ILE A 101 -14.67 3.85 7.24
CA ILE A 101 -13.86 4.62 8.18
C ILE A 101 -13.64 3.78 9.45
N THR A 102 -12.51 3.06 9.48
CA THR A 102 -12.14 2.17 10.58
C THR A 102 -10.94 2.69 11.39
N GLY A 103 -10.51 3.92 11.14
CA GLY A 103 -9.39 4.53 11.86
C GLY A 103 -8.94 5.84 11.26
N GLN A 104 -7.89 6.41 11.84
CA GLN A 104 -7.36 7.72 11.43
C GLN A 104 -6.84 7.73 9.99
N TRP A 105 -6.24 6.63 9.52
CA TRP A 105 -5.71 6.57 8.16
C TRP A 105 -6.83 6.55 7.13
N ALA A 106 -7.86 5.75 7.34
CA ALA A 106 -9.05 5.74 6.49
C ALA A 106 -9.76 7.11 6.51
N LYS A 107 -9.83 7.77 7.68
CA LYS A 107 -10.39 9.13 7.80
C LYS A 107 -9.59 10.15 6.98
N LYS A 108 -8.26 10.09 7.02
CA LYS A 108 -7.38 10.97 6.22
C LYS A 108 -7.53 10.71 4.72
N ALA A 109 -7.55 9.42 4.32
CA ALA A 109 -7.73 9.05 2.93
C ALA A 109 -9.08 9.55 2.38
N HIS A 110 -10.17 9.39 3.13
CA HIS A 110 -11.48 9.93 2.79
C HIS A 110 -11.48 11.46 2.66
N ALA A 111 -10.90 12.15 3.64
CA ALA A 111 -10.84 13.62 3.64
C ALA A 111 -10.04 14.16 2.44
N GLU A 112 -8.99 13.45 2.02
CA GLU A 112 -8.25 13.82 0.81
C GLU A 112 -9.07 13.53 -0.45
N ALA A 113 -9.70 12.36 -0.56
CA ALA A 113 -10.52 12.00 -1.71
C ALA A 113 -11.71 12.95 -1.93
N ALA A 114 -12.30 13.46 -0.87
CA ALA A 114 -13.40 14.43 -0.94
C ALA A 114 -13.01 15.76 -1.64
N ARG A 115 -11.72 15.99 -1.87
CA ARG A 115 -11.23 17.16 -2.63
C ARG A 115 -11.27 16.94 -4.15
N TYR A 116 -11.41 15.70 -4.58
CA TYR A 116 -11.37 15.31 -6.00
C TYR A 116 -12.72 14.89 -6.55
N GLY A 117 -13.66 14.49 -5.68
CA GLY A 117 -14.98 14.05 -6.08
C GLY A 117 -15.86 13.72 -4.88
N GLN A 118 -16.91 12.96 -5.12
CA GLN A 118 -17.86 12.55 -4.08
C GLN A 118 -17.31 11.30 -3.36
N ALA A 119 -16.75 11.49 -2.18
CA ALA A 119 -16.33 10.40 -1.31
C ALA A 119 -17.43 10.08 -0.29
N ASN A 120 -18.08 8.93 -0.42
CA ASN A 120 -19.18 8.51 0.46
C ASN A 120 -18.61 7.68 1.62
N VAL A 121 -19.16 7.88 2.83
CA VAL A 121 -18.86 7.00 3.97
C VAL A 121 -20.00 5.98 4.07
N VAL A 122 -19.72 4.73 3.66
CA VAL A 122 -20.71 3.64 3.68
C VAL A 122 -20.79 2.94 5.03
N ALA A 123 -19.73 3.00 5.82
CA ALA A 123 -19.71 2.52 7.20
C ALA A 123 -18.59 3.17 8.00
N SER A 124 -18.77 3.25 9.32
CA SER A 124 -17.76 3.77 10.24
C SER A 124 -17.87 3.09 11.60
N SER A 125 -16.73 2.85 12.25
CA SER A 125 -16.66 2.39 13.65
C SER A 125 -16.22 3.49 14.63
N ALA A 126 -16.38 4.76 14.23
CA ALA A 126 -16.03 5.91 15.07
C ALA A 126 -16.87 6.00 16.36
N ASP A 127 -18.06 5.44 16.36
CA ASP A 127 -18.99 5.36 17.52
C ASP A 127 -18.37 4.67 18.74
N LYS A 128 -17.47 3.68 18.48
CA LYS A 128 -16.71 2.97 19.52
C LYS A 128 -15.21 3.17 19.38
N THR A 129 -14.79 4.35 18.99
CA THR A 129 -13.37 4.71 18.87
C THR A 129 -12.57 3.70 18.02
N PHE A 130 -13.18 3.20 16.93
CA PHE A 130 -12.58 2.28 15.98
C PHE A 130 -12.12 0.92 16.55
N THR A 131 -12.78 0.43 17.58
CA THR A 131 -12.43 -0.83 18.25
C THR A 131 -12.96 -2.08 17.55
N TYR A 132 -13.65 -1.93 16.42
CA TYR A 132 -14.20 -3.03 15.62
C TYR A 132 -14.21 -2.71 14.14
N ILE A 133 -14.33 -3.74 13.31
CA ILE A 133 -14.62 -3.61 11.88
C ILE A 133 -16.15 -3.64 11.72
N PRO A 134 -16.77 -2.61 11.12
CA PRO A 134 -18.22 -2.57 10.98
C PRO A 134 -18.70 -3.65 10.01
N LYS A 135 -19.87 -4.22 10.31
CA LYS A 135 -20.57 -5.06 9.34
C LYS A 135 -21.03 -4.19 8.18
N LEU A 136 -20.73 -4.62 6.98
CA LEU A 136 -21.07 -3.90 5.76
C LEU A 136 -22.39 -4.42 5.19
N ASP A 137 -23.21 -3.51 4.68
CA ASP A 137 -24.43 -3.82 3.96
C ASP A 137 -24.24 -3.43 2.47
N PRO A 138 -24.09 -4.39 1.56
CA PRO A 138 -23.89 -4.11 0.13
C PRO A 138 -25.02 -3.28 -0.49
N SER A 139 -26.21 -3.27 0.09
CA SER A 139 -27.34 -2.44 -0.40
C SER A 139 -27.08 -0.94 -0.27
N THR A 140 -26.16 -0.55 0.61
CA THR A 140 -25.77 0.86 0.83
C THR A 140 -24.63 1.32 -0.06
N PHE A 141 -24.01 0.41 -0.82
CA PHE A 141 -22.86 0.73 -1.67
C PHE A 141 -23.30 1.50 -2.92
N THR A 142 -22.47 2.43 -3.35
CA THR A 142 -22.69 3.20 -4.56
C THR A 142 -22.43 2.31 -5.79
N LYS A 143 -23.49 1.97 -6.52
CA LYS A 143 -23.41 1.00 -7.65
C LYS A 143 -22.48 1.44 -8.77
N ASP A 144 -22.35 2.73 -9.01
CA ASP A 144 -21.51 3.34 -10.03
C ASP A 144 -20.23 3.97 -9.44
N ALA A 145 -19.81 3.56 -8.23
CA ALA A 145 -18.58 4.04 -7.65
C ALA A 145 -17.36 3.64 -8.51
N ASP A 146 -16.42 4.55 -8.64
CA ASP A 146 -15.18 4.32 -9.37
C ASP A 146 -14.25 3.37 -8.61
N TYR A 147 -14.35 3.34 -7.27
CA TYR A 147 -13.68 2.38 -6.39
C TYR A 147 -14.30 2.34 -4.98
N PHE A 148 -13.96 1.28 -4.25
CA PHE A 148 -14.31 1.07 -2.85
C PHE A 148 -13.03 1.00 -2.02
N TYR A 149 -12.93 1.77 -0.94
CA TYR A 149 -11.69 1.92 -0.15
C TYR A 149 -11.79 1.35 1.26
N ILE A 150 -10.76 0.59 1.66
CA ILE A 150 -10.53 0.14 3.03
C ILE A 150 -9.09 0.38 3.49
N CYS A 151 -8.90 0.59 4.78
CA CYS A 151 -7.61 0.44 5.45
C CYS A 151 -7.61 -0.96 6.10
N MET A 152 -6.87 -1.91 5.51
CA MET A 152 -6.98 -3.33 5.83
C MET A 152 -6.56 -3.66 7.26
N ASN A 153 -5.57 -2.94 7.79
CA ASN A 153 -5.11 -3.07 9.18
C ASN A 153 -4.96 -1.69 9.82
N ASN A 154 -5.72 -1.46 10.88
CA ASN A 154 -5.75 -0.19 11.60
C ASN A 154 -4.75 -0.23 12.76
N THR A 155 -3.51 0.13 12.48
CA THR A 155 -2.36 0.01 13.38
C THR A 155 -2.57 0.63 14.75
N ILE A 156 -3.24 1.80 14.81
CA ILE A 156 -3.46 2.55 16.06
C ILE A 156 -4.47 1.82 16.96
N TYR A 157 -5.49 1.20 16.37
CA TYR A 157 -6.64 0.64 17.08
C TYR A 157 -6.59 -0.89 17.21
N GLY A 158 -5.64 -1.54 16.51
CA GLY A 158 -5.44 -2.99 16.56
C GLY A 158 -6.55 -3.79 15.87
N THR A 159 -7.30 -3.20 14.94
CA THR A 159 -8.34 -3.89 14.19
C THR A 159 -7.87 -4.21 12.77
N VAL A 160 -8.30 -5.37 12.25
CA VAL A 160 -7.92 -5.87 10.92
C VAL A 160 -9.11 -6.53 10.24
N TYR A 161 -9.19 -6.39 8.93
CA TYR A 161 -10.17 -7.12 8.12
C TYR A 161 -9.75 -8.60 8.00
N HIS A 162 -10.61 -9.50 8.43
CA HIS A 162 -10.47 -10.95 8.22
C HIS A 162 -11.24 -11.39 6.98
N GLU A 163 -12.35 -10.73 6.69
CA GLU A 163 -13.19 -10.92 5.51
C GLU A 163 -13.21 -9.62 4.70
N LEU A 164 -13.10 -9.74 3.39
CA LEU A 164 -13.16 -8.61 2.49
C LEU A 164 -14.60 -8.25 2.15
N PRO A 165 -14.91 -6.95 1.91
CA PRO A 165 -16.20 -6.56 1.40
C PRO A 165 -16.42 -7.15 0.00
N ASP A 166 -17.63 -7.61 -0.27
CA ASP A 166 -18.07 -7.93 -1.63
C ASP A 166 -18.51 -6.62 -2.31
N THR A 167 -17.66 -6.09 -3.17
CA THR A 167 -17.88 -4.84 -3.89
C THR A 167 -18.41 -5.06 -5.32
N GLY A 168 -18.69 -6.32 -5.69
CA GLY A 168 -19.10 -6.69 -7.05
C GLY A 168 -18.04 -6.25 -8.07
N ASP A 169 -18.47 -5.49 -9.10
CA ASP A 169 -17.60 -5.01 -10.17
C ASP A 169 -16.80 -3.74 -9.79
N VAL A 170 -17.10 -3.11 -8.65
CA VAL A 170 -16.39 -1.92 -8.17
C VAL A 170 -15.00 -2.31 -7.66
N PRO A 171 -13.90 -1.73 -8.18
CA PRO A 171 -12.55 -2.06 -7.77
C PRO A 171 -12.32 -1.82 -6.28
N LEU A 172 -11.89 -2.84 -5.55
CA LEU A 172 -11.49 -2.72 -4.15
C LEU A 172 -10.08 -2.14 -4.06
N VAL A 173 -9.92 -1.04 -3.33
CA VAL A 173 -8.66 -0.37 -3.04
C VAL A 173 -8.32 -0.53 -1.57
N ALA A 174 -7.11 -0.97 -1.24
CA ALA A 174 -6.72 -1.17 0.16
C ALA A 174 -5.35 -0.61 0.51
N ASP A 175 -5.31 0.11 1.65
CA ASP A 175 -4.07 0.40 2.37
C ASP A 175 -3.66 -0.84 3.17
N ILE A 176 -2.55 -1.45 2.79
CA ILE A 176 -1.99 -2.62 3.45
C ILE A 176 -0.64 -2.31 4.14
N SER A 177 -0.31 -1.04 4.35
CA SER A 177 1.02 -0.62 4.85
C SER A 177 1.47 -1.34 6.11
N SER A 178 0.56 -1.65 7.04
CA SER A 178 0.92 -2.29 8.31
C SER A 178 0.72 -3.80 8.33
N CYS A 179 0.20 -4.40 7.26
CA CYS A 179 -0.03 -5.85 7.16
C CYS A 179 0.55 -6.49 5.89
N ILE A 180 1.16 -5.73 4.99
CA ILE A 180 1.87 -6.32 3.84
C ILE A 180 2.90 -7.34 4.34
N LEU A 181 2.99 -8.50 3.68
CA LEU A 181 3.91 -9.61 4.01
C LEU A 181 3.72 -10.22 5.41
N SER A 182 2.68 -9.84 6.17
CA SER A 182 2.41 -10.43 7.49
C SER A 182 1.60 -11.72 7.42
N ARG A 183 0.84 -11.88 6.35
CA ARG A 183 0.01 -13.06 6.05
C ARG A 183 -0.26 -13.12 4.54
N PRO A 184 -0.63 -14.27 3.99
CA PRO A 184 -1.10 -14.36 2.60
C PRO A 184 -2.31 -13.45 2.37
N ILE A 185 -2.28 -12.73 1.24
CA ILE A 185 -3.38 -11.88 0.75
C ILE A 185 -3.68 -12.34 -0.67
N ASP A 186 -4.93 -12.63 -0.97
CA ASP A 186 -5.36 -12.89 -2.35
C ASP A 186 -5.41 -11.57 -3.12
N VAL A 187 -4.32 -11.27 -3.83
CA VAL A 187 -4.17 -10.04 -4.63
C VAL A 187 -5.27 -9.92 -5.69
N SER A 188 -5.78 -11.04 -6.21
CA SER A 188 -6.80 -11.05 -7.25
C SER A 188 -8.13 -10.39 -6.87
N LYS A 189 -8.38 -10.24 -5.56
CA LYS A 189 -9.58 -9.58 -5.03
C LYS A 189 -9.53 -8.05 -5.09
N PHE A 190 -8.38 -7.47 -5.41
CA PHE A 190 -8.19 -6.02 -5.35
C PHE A 190 -8.00 -5.41 -6.74
N GLY A 191 -8.49 -4.19 -6.91
CA GLY A 191 -8.11 -3.34 -8.02
C GLY A 191 -6.76 -2.67 -7.78
N VAL A 192 -6.55 -2.20 -6.54
CA VAL A 192 -5.30 -1.57 -6.10
C VAL A 192 -4.99 -1.96 -4.66
N LEU A 193 -3.74 -2.34 -4.41
CA LEU A 193 -3.14 -2.45 -3.09
C LEU A 193 -1.98 -1.45 -3.01
N TYR A 194 -1.81 -0.78 -1.88
CA TYR A 194 -0.61 0.01 -1.66
C TYR A 194 -0.09 -0.10 -0.22
N ALA A 195 1.22 0.10 -0.08
CA ALA A 195 1.90 0.01 1.20
C ALA A 195 3.05 1.00 1.30
N GLY A 196 3.05 1.83 2.34
CA GLY A 196 4.26 2.50 2.80
C GLY A 196 5.18 1.46 3.46
N ALA A 197 6.43 1.36 2.97
CA ALA A 197 7.34 0.28 3.32
C ALA A 197 7.76 0.24 4.80
N GLN A 198 7.82 1.39 5.46
CA GLN A 198 8.44 1.57 6.78
C GLN A 198 7.80 0.77 7.93
N LYS A 199 6.59 0.24 7.73
CA LYS A 199 5.90 -0.50 8.80
C LYS A 199 6.31 -1.97 8.82
N ASN A 200 6.11 -2.72 7.75
CA ASN A 200 6.31 -4.16 7.76
C ASN A 200 7.18 -4.72 6.63
N MET A 201 7.74 -3.88 5.77
CA MET A 201 8.43 -4.38 4.58
C MET A 201 9.89 -3.92 4.49
N ALA A 202 10.18 -2.62 4.61
CA ALA A 202 11.48 -2.04 4.27
C ALA A 202 11.71 -0.73 5.06
N PRO A 203 12.86 -0.05 4.87
CA PRO A 203 13.07 1.30 5.39
C PRO A 203 12.03 2.31 4.88
N ALA A 204 11.91 3.44 5.56
CA ALA A 204 11.11 4.57 5.09
C ALA A 204 11.65 5.12 3.75
N GLY A 205 10.75 5.67 2.94
CA GLY A 205 11.10 6.29 1.64
C GLY A 205 10.48 5.58 0.43
N LEU A 206 10.10 4.32 0.58
CA LEU A 206 9.48 3.52 -0.46
C LEU A 206 7.98 3.35 -0.22
N THR A 207 7.21 3.43 -1.30
CA THR A 207 5.80 3.03 -1.37
C THR A 207 5.65 2.01 -2.49
N VAL A 208 5.07 0.86 -2.18
CA VAL A 208 4.71 -0.13 -3.20
C VAL A 208 3.25 0.06 -3.56
N VAL A 209 2.95 0.05 -4.85
CA VAL A 209 1.59 0.02 -5.39
C VAL A 209 1.47 -1.20 -6.30
N ILE A 210 0.47 -2.04 -6.05
CA ILE A 210 0.13 -3.20 -6.87
C ILE A 210 -1.22 -2.90 -7.49
N VAL A 211 -1.27 -2.73 -8.80
CA VAL A 211 -2.47 -2.30 -9.52
C VAL A 211 -2.82 -3.26 -10.63
N ARG A 212 -4.09 -3.66 -10.69
CA ARG A 212 -4.63 -4.50 -11.78
C ARG A 212 -4.55 -3.74 -13.10
N GLU A 213 -4.05 -4.36 -14.17
CA GLU A 213 -3.91 -3.72 -15.48
C GLU A 213 -5.21 -3.08 -15.98
N ALA A 214 -6.33 -3.79 -15.89
CA ALA A 214 -7.64 -3.27 -16.31
C ALA A 214 -8.04 -1.98 -15.56
N VAL A 215 -7.55 -1.77 -14.34
CA VAL A 215 -7.74 -0.53 -13.58
C VAL A 215 -6.75 0.53 -14.03
N SER A 216 -5.49 0.16 -14.33
CA SER A 216 -4.44 1.08 -14.72
C SER A 216 -4.66 1.68 -16.12
N TYR A 217 -5.09 0.88 -17.10
CA TYR A 217 -5.31 1.34 -18.48
C TYR A 217 -6.46 2.34 -18.62
N THR A 218 -7.40 2.34 -17.70
CA THR A 218 -8.49 3.31 -17.72
C THR A 218 -8.08 4.69 -17.23
N HIS A 219 -6.99 4.82 -16.47
CA HIS A 219 -6.74 6.04 -15.70
C HIS A 219 -5.28 6.47 -15.54
N LEU A 220 -4.32 5.57 -15.68
CA LEU A 220 -2.91 5.93 -15.67
C LEU A 220 -2.47 6.30 -17.09
N ARG A 221 -2.81 7.49 -17.56
CA ARG A 221 -1.93 8.16 -18.50
C ARG A 221 -0.68 8.55 -17.72
N ALA A 222 0.26 7.62 -17.61
CA ALA A 222 1.62 7.98 -17.30
C ALA A 222 2.01 9.00 -18.36
N HIS A 223 2.23 10.25 -17.95
CA HIS A 223 2.98 11.17 -18.75
C HIS A 223 4.40 10.58 -18.75
N GLU A 224 4.71 9.77 -19.76
CA GLU A 224 6.08 9.48 -20.13
C GLU A 224 6.70 10.82 -20.53
N THR A 225 7.35 11.42 -19.58
CA THR A 225 8.30 12.51 -19.84
C THR A 225 9.66 11.91 -20.10
#